data_9d3e7375cbf621e48d486ae658c2a0d6
#
_entry.id   9d3e7375cbf621e48d486ae658c2a0d6
#
_cell.length_a   1.000
_cell.length_b   1.000
_cell.length_c   1.000
_cell.angle_alpha   90.00
_cell.angle_beta   90.00
_cell.angle_gamma   90.00
#
_symmetry.space_group_name_H-M   'P 1'
#
loop_
_entity.id
_entity.type
_entity.pdbx_description
1 polymer ?
#
loop_
_entity_poly.entity_id
_entity_poly.type
_entity_poly.pdbx_seq_one_letter_code
_entity_poly.pdbx_strand_id
1 'polypeptide(L)'
;MVLISTDKAVNPFSVMGVTKRISEKYCQSLGGSFQTNFKIVRFGNVLGSTGSVVPLFQKQLEKGGPLTVTHPKMKRYFMTVREAVELVIQSATLENKTKNSGIFVLEMGQPIAIVEIAEQLIKLAGLRPNKDIKINFTGLRPGEKILEELHYKNEKFSKTKNKSILVVKPKIEPHEKLSRSLSNLIDLAKNGKVEECYKIMSTIVPEYKKTKVENLQNKRVV
;
A
#
# COMPACT_ATOMS: atom_id res chain seq x y z
N MET A 1 -8.60 -4.26 18.60
CA MET A 1 -8.89 -3.70 17.24
C MET A 1 -7.72 -3.97 16.32
N VAL A 2 -7.97 -4.35 15.04
CA VAL A 2 -6.92 -4.50 14.03
C VAL A 2 -7.16 -3.50 12.90
N LEU A 3 -6.16 -2.65 12.61
CA LEU A 3 -6.14 -1.78 11.44
C LEU A 3 -5.42 -2.50 10.29
N ILE A 4 -6.12 -2.73 9.20
CA ILE A 4 -5.51 -3.21 7.95
C ILE A 4 -4.81 -2.05 7.26
N SER A 5 -3.50 -2.15 7.10
CA SER A 5 -2.66 -1.19 6.39
C SER A 5 -2.01 -1.82 5.15
N THR A 6 -1.03 -1.16 4.57
CA THR A 6 -0.46 -1.51 3.27
C THR A 6 1.02 -1.14 3.20
N ASP A 7 1.77 -1.81 2.34
CA ASP A 7 3.13 -1.44 1.92
C ASP A 7 3.22 0.02 1.42
N LYS A 8 2.15 0.54 0.81
CA LYS A 8 2.08 1.91 0.28
C LYS A 8 2.07 3.01 1.36
N ALA A 9 1.88 2.64 2.64
CA ALA A 9 2.02 3.54 3.79
C ALA A 9 3.49 3.81 4.15
N VAL A 10 4.44 3.04 3.63
CA VAL A 10 5.88 3.24 3.83
C VAL A 10 6.42 4.19 2.76
N ASN A 11 7.11 5.26 3.17
CA ASN A 11 7.62 6.30 2.24
C ASN A 11 6.55 6.67 1.17
N PRO A 12 5.35 7.10 1.54
CA PRO A 12 4.22 7.18 0.62
C PRO A 12 4.46 8.20 -0.51
N PHE A 13 4.04 7.83 -1.72
CA PHE A 13 4.06 8.69 -2.92
C PHE A 13 2.65 9.10 -3.33
N SER A 14 1.63 8.36 -2.90
CA SER A 14 0.22 8.62 -3.22
C SER A 14 -0.56 9.13 -2.01
N VAL A 15 -1.64 9.87 -2.26
CA VAL A 15 -2.57 10.32 -1.21
C VAL A 15 -3.11 9.13 -0.41
N MET A 16 -3.47 8.03 -1.10
CA MET A 16 -3.93 6.81 -0.43
C MET A 16 -2.88 6.24 0.54
N GLY A 17 -1.61 6.21 0.14
CA GLY A 17 -0.52 5.77 1.03
C GLY A 17 -0.37 6.70 2.24
N VAL A 18 -0.46 8.02 2.04
CA VAL A 18 -0.42 9.01 3.13
C VAL A 18 -1.58 8.83 4.09
N THR A 19 -2.81 8.67 3.60
CA THR A 19 -3.98 8.49 4.47
C THR A 19 -3.88 7.19 5.29
N LYS A 20 -3.35 6.12 4.72
CA LYS A 20 -3.06 4.88 5.46
C LYS A 20 -1.98 5.09 6.52
N ARG A 21 -0.91 5.81 6.20
CA ARG A 21 0.14 6.15 7.16
C ARG A 21 -0.39 7.02 8.31
N ILE A 22 -1.24 7.99 8.01
CA ILE A 22 -1.93 8.80 9.03
C ILE A 22 -2.79 7.91 9.93
N SER A 23 -3.56 6.98 9.36
CA SER A 23 -4.38 6.03 10.13
C SER A 23 -3.52 5.16 11.06
N GLU A 24 -2.34 4.71 10.59
CA GLU A 24 -1.39 4.00 11.45
C GLU A 24 -0.94 4.86 12.64
N LYS A 25 -0.46 6.08 12.37
CA LYS A 25 -0.03 7.02 13.41
C LYS A 25 -1.14 7.31 14.42
N TYR A 26 -2.38 7.49 13.93
CA TYR A 26 -3.54 7.73 14.79
C TYR A 26 -3.81 6.54 15.71
N CYS A 27 -3.92 5.32 15.18
CA CYS A 27 -4.10 4.13 16.00
C CYS A 27 -2.96 3.93 17.02
N GLN A 28 -1.73 4.27 16.63
CA GLN A 28 -0.58 4.19 17.53
C GLN A 28 -0.66 5.22 18.66
N SER A 29 -1.12 6.44 18.37
CA SER A 29 -1.26 7.50 19.37
C SER A 29 -2.34 7.20 20.41
N LEU A 30 -3.29 6.32 20.12
CA LEU A 30 -4.31 5.83 21.03
C LEU A 30 -3.77 4.74 21.99
N GLY A 31 -2.62 4.13 21.66
CA GLY A 31 -2.05 3.05 22.45
C GLY A 31 -1.67 3.52 23.87
N GLY A 32 -2.17 2.84 24.88
CA GLY A 32 -1.94 3.15 26.29
C GLY A 32 -2.95 4.12 26.92
N SER A 33 -3.76 4.82 26.13
CA SER A 33 -4.82 5.73 26.63
C SER A 33 -6.19 5.02 26.76
N PHE A 34 -6.33 3.84 26.18
CA PHE A 34 -7.57 3.07 26.17
C PHE A 34 -7.32 1.62 26.55
N GLN A 35 -8.36 0.95 27.05
CA GLN A 35 -8.31 -0.51 27.30
C GLN A 35 -8.21 -1.32 25.99
N THR A 36 -8.58 -0.74 24.87
CA THR A 36 -8.50 -1.38 23.56
C THR A 36 -7.05 -1.52 23.11
N ASN A 37 -6.66 -2.75 22.80
CA ASN A 37 -5.36 -3.02 22.18
C ASN A 37 -5.46 -2.77 20.67
N PHE A 38 -4.72 -1.78 20.17
CA PHE A 38 -4.66 -1.44 18.75
C PHE A 38 -3.49 -2.18 18.09
N LYS A 39 -3.76 -2.90 17.02
CA LYS A 39 -2.77 -3.58 16.20
C LYS A 39 -2.89 -3.12 14.77
N ILE A 40 -1.76 -2.92 14.11
CA ILE A 40 -1.70 -2.47 12.73
C ILE A 40 -1.02 -3.56 11.93
N VAL A 41 -1.62 -3.98 10.80
CA VAL A 41 -1.04 -5.04 9.96
C VAL A 41 -0.77 -4.48 8.57
N ARG A 42 0.50 -4.51 8.16
CA ARG A 42 0.97 -4.10 6.83
C ARG A 42 1.24 -5.32 5.96
N PHE A 43 0.72 -5.30 4.74
CA PHE A 43 1.06 -6.27 3.69
C PHE A 43 0.91 -5.63 2.31
N GLY A 44 1.41 -6.32 1.29
CA GLY A 44 1.38 -5.87 -0.10
C GLY A 44 0.05 -6.19 -0.79
N ASN A 45 0.13 -6.58 -2.06
CA ASN A 45 -1.06 -6.85 -2.84
C ASN A 45 -1.62 -8.25 -2.52
N VAL A 46 -2.95 -8.37 -2.62
CA VAL A 46 -3.64 -9.66 -2.47
C VAL A 46 -4.14 -10.09 -3.84
N LEU A 47 -3.81 -11.32 -4.25
CA LEU A 47 -4.22 -11.89 -5.54
C LEU A 47 -5.74 -11.98 -5.64
N GLY A 48 -6.28 -11.62 -6.81
CA GLY A 48 -7.72 -11.73 -7.08
C GLY A 48 -8.59 -10.69 -6.39
N SER A 49 -8.01 -9.69 -5.69
CA SER A 49 -8.79 -8.61 -5.08
C SER A 49 -9.47 -7.74 -6.15
N THR A 50 -10.65 -7.18 -5.81
CA THR A 50 -11.42 -6.31 -6.71
C THR A 50 -10.56 -5.13 -7.20
N GLY A 51 -10.54 -4.91 -8.52
CA GLY A 51 -9.76 -3.84 -9.15
C GLY A 51 -8.25 -4.10 -9.20
N SER A 52 -7.77 -5.30 -8.82
CA SER A 52 -6.36 -5.66 -8.93
C SER A 52 -5.94 -6.00 -10.37
N VAL A 53 -4.63 -6.16 -10.56
CA VAL A 53 -4.03 -6.35 -11.88
C VAL A 53 -4.48 -7.62 -12.59
N VAL A 54 -4.70 -8.73 -11.86
CA VAL A 54 -5.12 -10.00 -12.47
C VAL A 54 -6.52 -9.91 -13.08
N PRO A 55 -7.58 -9.46 -12.39
CA PRO A 55 -8.88 -9.21 -12.99
C PRO A 55 -8.85 -8.19 -14.15
N LEU A 56 -7.98 -7.18 -14.06
CA LEU A 56 -7.81 -6.23 -15.16
C LEU A 56 -7.27 -6.94 -16.41
N PHE A 57 -6.21 -7.73 -16.27
CA PHE A 57 -5.63 -8.47 -17.40
C PHE A 57 -6.59 -9.49 -17.97
N GLN A 58 -7.36 -10.19 -17.15
CA GLN A 58 -8.41 -11.11 -17.62
C GLN A 58 -9.43 -10.39 -18.52
N LYS A 59 -9.96 -9.26 -18.06
CA LYS A 59 -10.88 -8.43 -18.87
C LYS A 59 -10.26 -7.91 -20.16
N GLN A 60 -8.97 -7.61 -20.15
CA GLN A 60 -8.25 -7.19 -21.37
C GLN A 60 -8.04 -8.36 -22.33
N LEU A 61 -7.73 -9.55 -21.84
CA LEU A 61 -7.62 -10.77 -22.63
C LEU A 61 -8.94 -11.14 -23.29
N GLU A 62 -10.05 -11.11 -22.55
CA GLU A 62 -11.41 -11.38 -23.07
C GLU A 62 -11.77 -10.45 -24.24
N LYS A 63 -11.20 -9.24 -24.28
CA LYS A 63 -11.38 -8.26 -25.37
C LYS A 63 -10.37 -8.40 -26.50
N GLY A 64 -9.48 -9.39 -26.47
CA GLY A 64 -8.42 -9.56 -27.46
C GLY A 64 -7.17 -8.69 -27.21
N GLY A 65 -7.02 -8.12 -26.03
CA GLY A 65 -5.88 -7.28 -25.64
C GLY A 65 -5.99 -5.83 -26.12
N PRO A 66 -4.87 -5.06 -26.07
CA PRO A 66 -3.60 -5.40 -25.44
C PRO A 66 -3.68 -5.41 -23.92
N LEU A 67 -2.75 -6.11 -23.25
CA LEU A 67 -2.56 -5.97 -21.80
C LEU A 67 -1.75 -4.71 -21.53
N THR A 68 -2.15 -3.95 -20.49
CA THR A 68 -1.49 -2.67 -20.15
C THR A 68 -0.70 -2.78 -18.86
N VAL A 69 0.60 -2.52 -18.92
CA VAL A 69 1.53 -2.48 -17.79
C VAL A 69 2.09 -1.07 -17.67
N THR A 70 2.16 -0.51 -16.47
CA THR A 70 2.58 0.88 -16.29
C THR A 70 4.09 1.07 -16.51
N HIS A 71 4.92 0.05 -16.19
CA HIS A 71 6.36 0.14 -16.42
C HIS A 71 6.99 -1.26 -16.55
N PRO A 72 7.96 -1.51 -17.45
CA PRO A 72 8.56 -2.85 -17.64
C PRO A 72 9.27 -3.40 -16.39
N LYS A 73 9.81 -2.53 -15.55
CA LYS A 73 10.47 -2.92 -14.28
C LYS A 73 9.52 -2.90 -13.06
N MET A 74 8.21 -2.76 -13.27
CA MET A 74 7.22 -2.74 -12.20
C MET A 74 7.17 -4.08 -11.47
N LYS A 75 7.36 -4.04 -10.14
CA LYS A 75 7.26 -5.23 -9.28
C LYS A 75 6.32 -4.98 -8.12
N ARG A 76 5.63 -6.02 -7.69
CA ARG A 76 4.75 -6.00 -6.52
C ARG A 76 4.90 -7.26 -5.69
N TYR A 77 4.71 -7.12 -4.39
CA TYR A 77 4.54 -8.23 -3.49
C TYR A 77 3.12 -8.76 -3.59
N PHE A 78 2.96 -10.07 -3.59
CA PHE A 78 1.66 -10.72 -3.64
C PHE A 78 1.54 -11.80 -2.57
N MET A 79 0.32 -11.95 -2.05
CA MET A 79 -0.08 -13.10 -1.26
C MET A 79 -1.51 -13.50 -1.64
N THR A 80 -1.91 -14.71 -1.28
CA THR A 80 -3.30 -15.15 -1.46
C THR A 80 -4.22 -14.51 -0.44
N VAL A 81 -5.53 -14.47 -0.73
CA VAL A 81 -6.55 -14.00 0.24
C VAL A 81 -6.48 -14.81 1.52
N ARG A 82 -6.34 -16.14 1.40
CA ARG A 82 -6.27 -17.06 2.53
C ARG A 82 -5.08 -16.75 3.44
N GLU A 83 -3.89 -16.62 2.88
CA GLU A 83 -2.68 -16.25 3.64
C GLU A 83 -2.85 -14.90 4.35
N ALA A 84 -3.37 -13.89 3.64
CA ALA A 84 -3.61 -12.57 4.23
C ALA A 84 -4.56 -12.65 5.43
N VAL A 85 -5.69 -13.35 5.28
CA VAL A 85 -6.69 -13.49 6.35
C VAL A 85 -6.13 -14.27 7.54
N GLU A 86 -5.47 -15.41 7.30
CA GLU A 86 -4.88 -16.24 8.36
C GLU A 86 -3.83 -15.46 9.16
N LEU A 87 -2.91 -14.73 8.47
CA LEU A 87 -1.88 -13.95 9.13
C LEU A 87 -2.43 -12.72 9.85
N VAL A 88 -3.49 -12.08 9.34
CA VAL A 88 -4.17 -10.97 10.03
C VAL A 88 -4.83 -11.47 11.32
N ILE A 89 -5.53 -12.62 11.29
CA ILE A 89 -6.14 -13.22 12.49
C ILE A 89 -5.05 -13.59 13.50
N GLN A 90 -3.97 -14.22 13.06
CA GLN A 90 -2.84 -14.55 13.92
C GLN A 90 -2.19 -13.29 14.52
N SER A 91 -2.01 -12.23 13.72
CA SER A 91 -1.51 -10.94 14.24
C SER A 91 -2.40 -10.38 15.35
N ALA A 92 -3.73 -10.60 15.24
CA ALA A 92 -4.69 -10.16 16.26
C ALA A 92 -4.49 -10.88 17.61
N THR A 93 -4.04 -12.13 17.61
CA THR A 93 -3.84 -12.94 18.83
C THR A 93 -2.43 -12.81 19.43
N LEU A 94 -1.44 -12.36 18.66
CA LEU A 94 -0.07 -12.22 19.13
C LEU A 94 0.00 -11.22 20.31
N GLU A 95 0.62 -11.64 21.39
CA GLU A 95 0.90 -10.73 22.51
C GLU A 95 1.91 -9.66 22.07
N ASN A 96 1.54 -8.42 22.27
CA ASN A 96 2.46 -7.32 22.10
C ASN A 96 3.20 -7.12 23.44
N LYS A 97 4.49 -7.48 23.51
CA LYS A 97 5.33 -7.25 24.70
C LYS A 97 5.49 -5.76 25.05
N THR A 98 5.05 -4.89 24.16
CA THR A 98 5.01 -3.44 24.39
C THR A 98 3.56 -3.02 24.62
N LYS A 99 3.29 -2.28 25.70
CA LYS A 99 1.97 -1.67 26.00
C LYS A 99 1.44 -0.76 24.86
N ASN A 100 2.22 -0.55 23.82
CA ASN A 100 1.96 0.37 22.71
C ASN A 100 1.64 -0.41 21.44
N SER A 101 0.79 0.17 20.61
CA SER A 101 0.33 -0.35 19.32
C SER A 101 1.50 -0.66 18.38
N GLY A 102 1.83 -1.94 18.18
CA GLY A 102 2.86 -2.39 17.25
C GLY A 102 2.35 -2.41 15.81
N ILE A 103 3.26 -2.24 14.86
CA ILE A 103 2.98 -2.52 13.45
C ILE A 103 3.48 -3.92 13.14
N PHE A 104 2.59 -4.78 12.70
CA PHE A 104 2.87 -6.13 12.23
C PHE A 104 3.05 -6.08 10.72
N VAL A 105 4.19 -6.53 10.25
CA VAL A 105 4.52 -6.60 8.82
C VAL A 105 4.48 -8.06 8.42
N LEU A 106 3.63 -8.38 7.44
CA LEU A 106 3.54 -9.75 6.93
C LEU A 106 4.69 -10.01 5.95
N GLU A 107 5.31 -11.19 6.07
CA GLU A 107 6.32 -11.64 5.14
C GLU A 107 5.68 -11.93 3.77
N MET A 108 6.16 -11.25 2.74
CA MET A 108 5.55 -11.29 1.40
C MET A 108 6.37 -12.09 0.39
N GLY A 109 7.50 -12.68 0.81
CA GLY A 109 8.42 -13.34 -0.10
C GLY A 109 9.08 -12.38 -1.10
N GLN A 110 9.32 -12.85 -2.32
CA GLN A 110 9.95 -12.06 -3.37
C GLN A 110 8.92 -11.28 -4.19
N PRO A 111 9.23 -10.04 -4.59
CA PRO A 111 8.33 -9.27 -5.44
C PRO A 111 8.32 -9.80 -6.88
N ILE A 112 7.14 -9.96 -7.45
CA ILE A 112 6.91 -10.48 -8.79
C ILE A 112 6.81 -9.32 -9.79
N ALA A 113 7.42 -9.47 -10.97
CA ALA A 113 7.29 -8.49 -12.03
C ALA A 113 5.88 -8.54 -12.65
N ILE A 114 5.26 -7.37 -12.81
CA ILE A 114 3.89 -7.29 -13.36
C ILE A 114 3.84 -7.77 -14.81
N VAL A 115 4.91 -7.56 -15.57
CA VAL A 115 5.02 -8.07 -16.95
C VAL A 115 5.03 -9.60 -16.99
N GLU A 116 5.68 -10.27 -16.02
CA GLU A 116 5.67 -11.74 -15.92
C GLU A 116 4.26 -12.28 -15.67
N ILE A 117 3.47 -11.60 -14.82
CA ILE A 117 2.05 -11.97 -14.60
C ILE A 117 1.24 -11.82 -15.91
N ALA A 118 1.47 -10.74 -16.65
CA ALA A 118 0.81 -10.53 -17.93
C ALA A 118 1.15 -11.65 -18.93
N GLU A 119 2.43 -11.97 -19.06
CA GLU A 119 2.90 -13.05 -19.97
C GLU A 119 2.34 -14.42 -19.57
N GLN A 120 2.32 -14.73 -18.28
CA GLN A 120 1.77 -15.99 -17.78
C GLN A 120 0.27 -16.11 -18.07
N LEU A 121 -0.51 -15.04 -17.87
CA LEU A 121 -1.94 -15.05 -18.16
C LEU A 121 -2.22 -15.23 -19.66
N ILE A 122 -1.43 -14.60 -20.54
CA ILE A 122 -1.53 -14.80 -21.99
C ILE A 122 -1.25 -16.27 -22.34
N LYS A 123 -0.19 -16.87 -21.78
CA LYS A 123 0.17 -18.28 -22.01
C LYS A 123 -0.90 -19.23 -21.48
N LEU A 124 -1.48 -18.97 -20.31
CA LEU A 124 -2.58 -19.76 -19.74
C LEU A 124 -3.85 -19.72 -20.60
N ALA A 125 -4.06 -18.64 -21.36
CA ALA A 125 -5.13 -18.53 -22.35
C ALA A 125 -4.81 -19.25 -23.69
N GLY A 126 -3.67 -19.96 -23.79
CA GLY A 126 -3.23 -20.64 -25.00
C GLY A 126 -2.65 -19.70 -26.07
N LEU A 127 -2.35 -18.45 -25.72
CA LEU A 127 -1.88 -17.42 -26.64
C LEU A 127 -0.40 -17.10 -26.41
N ARG A 128 0.24 -16.45 -27.39
CA ARG A 128 1.66 -16.09 -27.33
C ARG A 128 1.84 -14.61 -27.00
N PRO A 129 2.58 -14.27 -25.92
CA PRO A 129 2.90 -12.89 -25.59
C PRO A 129 3.59 -12.17 -26.73
N ASN A 130 3.21 -10.94 -26.98
CA ASN A 130 3.69 -10.03 -28.02
C ASN A 130 3.50 -10.51 -29.48
N LYS A 131 3.01 -11.73 -29.68
CA LYS A 131 2.68 -12.26 -31.02
C LYS A 131 1.15 -12.24 -31.24
N ASP A 132 0.41 -12.92 -30.39
CA ASP A 132 -1.05 -12.98 -30.45
C ASP A 132 -1.69 -11.85 -29.64
N ILE A 133 -1.12 -11.55 -28.46
CA ILE A 133 -1.55 -10.45 -27.58
C ILE A 133 -0.35 -9.57 -27.24
N LYS A 134 -0.46 -8.27 -27.50
CA LYS A 134 0.57 -7.28 -27.16
C LYS A 134 0.50 -6.88 -25.71
N ILE A 135 1.68 -6.56 -25.12
CA ILE A 135 1.81 -5.92 -23.81
C ILE A 135 2.27 -4.48 -24.05
N ASN A 136 1.42 -3.51 -23.70
CA ASN A 136 1.69 -2.10 -23.87
C ASN A 136 2.14 -1.46 -22.57
N PHE A 137 3.20 -0.64 -22.62
CA PHE A 137 3.67 0.12 -21.47
C PHE A 137 3.10 1.54 -21.52
N THR A 138 2.31 1.88 -20.46
CA THR A 138 1.53 3.13 -20.45
C THR A 138 2.24 4.29 -19.72
N GLY A 139 3.38 4.04 -19.08
CA GLY A 139 4.03 4.98 -18.17
C GLY A 139 3.49 4.89 -16.74
N LEU A 140 4.30 5.35 -15.78
CA LEU A 140 3.93 5.38 -14.37
C LEU A 140 2.78 6.34 -14.13
N ARG A 141 1.86 5.97 -13.27
CA ARG A 141 0.81 6.87 -12.78
C ARG A 141 1.38 7.80 -11.70
N PRO A 142 0.80 9.01 -11.51
CA PRO A 142 1.18 9.87 -10.40
C PRO A 142 1.04 9.13 -9.06
N GLY A 143 2.09 9.18 -8.24
CA GLY A 143 2.11 8.49 -6.95
C GLY A 143 2.40 6.98 -7.00
N GLU A 144 2.73 6.43 -8.17
CA GLU A 144 3.07 5.01 -8.32
C GLU A 144 4.58 4.79 -8.18
N LYS A 145 4.98 3.78 -7.40
CA LYS A 145 6.37 3.33 -7.27
C LYS A 145 6.65 2.14 -8.18
N ILE A 146 7.87 2.01 -8.68
CA ILE A 146 8.32 0.82 -9.41
C ILE A 146 8.32 -0.42 -8.49
N LEU A 147 8.79 -0.25 -7.26
CA LEU A 147 8.80 -1.28 -6.21
C LEU A 147 8.30 -0.65 -4.89
N GLU A 148 7.36 -1.31 -4.23
CA GLU A 148 6.89 -0.92 -2.91
C GLU A 148 7.82 -1.42 -1.80
N GLU A 149 7.78 -0.74 -0.65
CA GLU A 149 8.56 -1.07 0.53
C GLU A 149 7.64 -1.54 1.66
N LEU A 150 7.96 -2.65 2.30
CA LEU A 150 7.17 -3.19 3.43
C LEU A 150 7.47 -2.48 4.74
N HIS A 151 8.66 -1.88 4.85
CA HIS A 151 9.16 -1.23 6.05
C HIS A 151 10.16 -0.12 5.73
N TYR A 152 10.40 0.78 6.66
CA TYR A 152 11.46 1.78 6.53
C TYR A 152 12.83 1.16 6.78
N LYS A 153 13.87 1.65 6.11
CA LYS A 153 15.25 1.15 6.27
C LYS A 153 15.76 1.20 7.72
N ASN A 154 15.29 2.17 8.50
CA ASN A 154 15.72 2.39 9.89
C ASN A 154 14.79 1.73 10.91
N GLU A 155 13.75 1.00 10.48
CA GLU A 155 12.89 0.28 11.41
C GLU A 155 13.59 -0.95 11.98
N LYS A 156 13.59 -1.05 13.32
CA LYS A 156 14.07 -2.24 14.03
C LYS A 156 12.95 -3.26 14.13
N PHE A 157 13.21 -4.46 13.64
CA PHE A 157 12.27 -5.57 13.73
C PHE A 157 12.49 -6.40 14.97
N SER A 158 11.39 -6.91 15.51
CA SER A 158 11.39 -8.03 16.45
C SER A 158 10.67 -9.21 15.80
N LYS A 159 11.24 -10.41 15.93
CA LYS A 159 10.59 -11.64 15.50
C LYS A 159 9.41 -11.94 16.42
N THR A 160 8.35 -12.51 15.87
CA THR A 160 7.23 -13.06 16.64
C THR A 160 7.36 -14.59 16.75
N LYS A 161 6.39 -15.22 17.42
CA LYS A 161 6.27 -16.69 17.42
C LYS A 161 6.00 -17.25 16.01
N ASN A 162 5.37 -16.44 15.14
CA ASN A 162 5.18 -16.80 13.73
C ASN A 162 6.28 -16.12 12.87
N LYS A 163 7.05 -16.95 12.14
CA LYS A 163 8.15 -16.48 11.28
C LYS A 163 7.68 -15.56 10.13
N SER A 164 6.43 -15.70 9.72
CA SER A 164 5.82 -14.89 8.66
C SER A 164 5.28 -13.53 9.15
N ILE A 165 5.45 -13.20 10.44
CA ILE A 165 4.98 -11.94 11.03
C ILE A 165 6.15 -11.29 11.78
N LEU A 166 6.55 -10.11 11.30
CA LEU A 166 7.53 -9.26 11.97
C LEU A 166 6.81 -8.13 12.71
N VAL A 167 7.38 -7.67 13.82
CA VAL A 167 6.86 -6.51 14.57
C VAL A 167 7.84 -5.36 14.50
N VAL A 168 7.34 -4.20 14.13
CA VAL A 168 8.07 -2.94 14.15
C VAL A 168 7.63 -2.13 15.36
N LYS A 169 8.59 -1.56 16.08
CA LYS A 169 8.35 -0.60 17.16
C LYS A 169 8.41 0.82 16.58
N PRO A 170 7.28 1.46 16.34
CA PRO A 170 7.27 2.81 15.81
C PRO A 170 7.57 3.87 16.85
N LYS A 171 7.96 5.04 16.38
CA LYS A 171 7.96 6.27 17.19
C LYS A 171 6.52 6.78 17.31
N ILE A 172 6.01 6.90 18.53
CA ILE A 172 4.66 7.36 18.80
C ILE A 172 4.65 8.87 18.94
N GLU A 173 3.71 9.53 18.27
CA GLU A 173 3.46 10.96 18.42
C GLU A 173 2.39 11.23 19.49
N PRO A 174 2.43 12.38 20.17
CA PRO A 174 1.38 12.75 21.13
C PRO A 174 0.01 12.83 20.44
N HIS A 175 -0.99 12.14 21.03
CA HIS A 175 -2.34 12.03 20.49
C HIS A 175 -2.99 13.39 20.24
N GLU A 176 -2.92 14.31 21.18
CA GLU A 176 -3.55 15.63 21.07
C GLU A 176 -3.05 16.43 19.86
N LYS A 177 -1.73 16.43 19.62
CA LYS A 177 -1.12 17.12 18.47
C LYS A 177 -1.64 16.54 17.16
N LEU A 178 -1.64 15.21 17.07
CA LEU A 178 -2.09 14.51 15.86
C LEU A 178 -3.59 14.72 15.64
N SER A 179 -4.40 14.64 16.69
CA SER A 179 -5.86 14.84 16.62
C SER A 179 -6.23 16.23 16.12
N ARG A 180 -5.56 17.29 16.62
CA ARG A 180 -5.76 18.67 16.11
C ARG A 180 -5.43 18.79 14.62
N SER A 181 -4.29 18.21 14.20
CA SER A 181 -3.89 18.24 12.78
C SER A 181 -4.88 17.49 11.89
N LEU A 182 -5.45 16.38 12.39
CA LEU A 182 -6.47 15.60 11.66
C LEU A 182 -7.80 16.36 11.55
N SER A 183 -8.27 17.00 12.63
CA SER A 183 -9.48 17.83 12.57
C SER A 183 -9.33 18.91 11.51
N ASN A 184 -8.21 19.63 11.51
CA ASN A 184 -7.93 20.64 10.49
C ASN A 184 -7.88 20.05 9.07
N LEU A 185 -7.23 18.89 8.89
CA LEU A 185 -7.19 18.21 7.58
C LEU A 185 -8.59 17.85 7.08
N ILE A 186 -9.46 17.35 7.97
CA ILE A 186 -10.84 16.99 7.64
C ILE A 186 -11.63 18.22 7.23
N ASP A 187 -11.49 19.32 7.94
CA ASP A 187 -12.21 20.57 7.64
C ASP A 187 -11.73 21.17 6.31
N LEU A 188 -10.43 21.17 6.06
CA LEU A 188 -9.86 21.61 4.77
C LEU A 188 -10.35 20.73 3.62
N ALA A 189 -10.43 19.42 3.81
CA ALA A 189 -10.90 18.48 2.79
C ALA A 189 -12.40 18.70 2.48
N LYS A 190 -13.25 18.89 3.50
CA LYS A 190 -14.67 19.21 3.32
C LYS A 190 -14.87 20.51 2.54
N ASN A 191 -13.99 21.48 2.71
CA ASN A 191 -14.03 22.77 2.03
C ASN A 191 -13.30 22.79 0.69
N GLY A 192 -12.81 21.64 0.18
CA GLY A 192 -12.14 21.53 -1.11
C GLY A 192 -10.77 22.23 -1.17
N LYS A 193 -10.14 22.49 -0.03
CA LYS A 193 -8.83 23.19 0.08
C LYS A 193 -7.68 22.21 -0.18
N VAL A 194 -7.52 21.79 -1.43
CA VAL A 194 -6.63 20.69 -1.84
C VAL A 194 -5.16 20.95 -1.49
N GLU A 195 -4.63 22.14 -1.80
CA GLU A 195 -3.20 22.45 -1.55
C GLU A 195 -2.89 22.54 -0.06
N GLU A 196 -3.82 23.06 0.74
CA GLU A 196 -3.70 23.09 2.19
C GLU A 196 -3.76 21.67 2.79
N CYS A 197 -4.59 20.78 2.24
CA CYS A 197 -4.59 19.37 2.61
C CYS A 197 -3.23 18.72 2.38
N TYR A 198 -2.60 18.97 1.22
CA TYR A 198 -1.25 18.46 0.95
C TYR A 198 -0.22 18.97 1.96
N LYS A 199 -0.27 20.25 2.34
CA LYS A 199 0.63 20.82 3.37
C LYS A 199 0.46 20.11 4.71
N ILE A 200 -0.79 19.95 5.18
CA ILE A 200 -1.06 19.25 6.45
C ILE A 200 -0.63 17.78 6.36
N MET A 201 -0.95 17.07 5.29
CA MET A 201 -0.49 15.69 5.10
C MET A 201 1.03 15.57 5.16
N SER A 202 1.77 16.48 4.52
CA SER A 202 3.24 16.51 4.56
C SER A 202 3.79 16.85 5.96
N THR A 203 3.05 17.63 6.76
CA THR A 203 3.41 17.93 8.15
C THR A 203 3.23 16.70 9.04
N ILE A 204 2.11 15.96 8.88
CA ILE A 204 1.83 14.73 9.65
C ILE A 204 2.75 13.58 9.21
N VAL A 205 3.05 13.50 7.91
CA VAL A 205 3.85 12.44 7.28
C VAL A 205 5.02 13.09 6.52
N PRO A 206 6.11 13.49 7.21
CA PRO A 206 7.25 14.17 6.57
C PRO A 206 7.93 13.36 5.47
N GLU A 207 7.82 12.03 5.54
CA GLU A 207 8.31 11.11 4.53
C GLU A 207 7.48 11.08 3.23
N TYR A 208 6.36 11.79 3.18
CA TYR A 208 5.51 11.89 1.98
C TYR A 208 6.22 12.64 0.85
N LYS A 209 6.38 11.97 -0.27
CA LYS A 209 6.94 12.55 -1.50
C LYS A 209 5.81 12.82 -2.49
N LYS A 210 5.24 14.05 -2.43
CA LYS A 210 4.25 14.49 -3.43
C LYS A 210 4.87 14.36 -4.82
N THR A 211 4.35 13.48 -5.66
CA THR A 211 4.73 13.43 -7.07
C THR A 211 4.19 14.68 -7.74
N LYS A 212 5.06 15.50 -8.35
CA LYS A 212 4.60 16.59 -9.20
C LYS A 212 3.76 15.97 -10.33
N VAL A 213 2.51 16.36 -10.42
CA VAL A 213 1.69 16.09 -11.61
C VAL A 213 2.26 16.97 -12.70
N GLU A 214 3.23 16.48 -13.46
CA GLU A 214 3.55 17.09 -14.74
C GLU A 214 2.28 17.02 -15.57
N ASN A 215 1.84 18.15 -16.08
CA ASN A 215 0.59 18.35 -16.82
C ASN A 215 0.35 17.22 -17.82
N LEU A 216 -0.45 16.23 -17.44
CA LEU A 216 -0.98 15.19 -18.33
C LEU A 216 -2.03 15.73 -19.31
N GLN A 217 -2.28 17.06 -19.31
CA GLN A 217 -3.23 17.69 -20.22
C GLN A 217 -2.72 17.77 -21.67
N ASN A 218 -1.43 17.54 -21.96
CA ASN A 218 -0.85 17.68 -23.31
C ASN A 218 -0.55 16.38 -24.05
N LYS A 219 -1.06 15.23 -23.59
CA LYS A 219 -0.97 13.95 -24.36
C LYS A 219 -2.33 13.30 -24.60
N ARG A 220 -3.35 14.11 -24.86
CA ARG A 220 -4.46 13.70 -25.70
C ARG A 220 -4.15 14.20 -27.10
N VAL A 221 -4.06 13.29 -28.06
CA VAL A 221 -3.85 13.38 -29.53
C VAL A 221 -2.56 12.65 -29.88
N VAL A 222 -2.54 11.60 -30.64
CA VAL A 222 -3.22 11.25 -31.90
C VAL A 222 -3.38 9.76 -31.93
#